data_731e0fa85ae2171848329bfc3b17b62d
#
_entry.id   731e0fa85ae2171848329bfc3b17b62d
#
_cell.length_a   1.000
_cell.length_b   1.000
_cell.length_c   1.000
_cell.angle_alpha   90.00
_cell.angle_beta   90.00
_cell.angle_gamma   90.00
#
_symmetry.space_group_name_H-M   'P 1'
#
loop_
_entity.id
_entity.type
_entity.pdbx_description
1 polymer ?
#
loop_
_entity_poly.entity_id
_entity_poly.type
_entity_poly.pdbx_seq_one_letter_code
_entity_poly.pdbx_strand_id
1 'polypeptide(L)'
;MTQSINKIGFYCGVAAFSFTLAYVIIQILQVMGIIPYPFDEILIYGISLCIVIPFVLEMLALHYVTAGEKKFWSHGALIFSILYSVFVTANYVVQLATVIPMKLKGQAEEIRILEQTPHSLFWDFDALGYIFMGLAMLMALPVFRKQGFEKWVRLSFLANAGITP
;
A
#
# COMPACT_ATOMS: atom_id res chain seq x y z
N MET A 1 21.11 -14.00 13.10
CA MET A 1 19.77 -14.02 12.45
C MET A 1 19.02 -12.70 12.66
N THR A 2 18.81 -12.21 13.86
CA THR A 2 18.09 -10.95 14.16
C THR A 2 18.69 -9.72 13.48
N GLN A 3 20.00 -9.61 13.40
CA GLN A 3 20.69 -8.49 12.77
C GLN A 3 20.44 -8.42 11.24
N SER A 4 20.29 -9.57 10.58
CA SER A 4 19.93 -9.66 9.17
C SER A 4 18.48 -9.22 8.93
N ILE A 5 17.55 -9.64 9.80
CA ILE A 5 16.14 -9.27 9.70
C ILE A 5 15.95 -7.76 9.90
N ASN A 6 16.65 -7.15 10.86
CA ASN A 6 16.61 -5.69 11.05
C ASN A 6 17.07 -4.93 9.81
N LYS A 7 18.13 -5.40 9.13
CA LYS A 7 18.58 -4.79 7.88
C LYS A 7 17.55 -4.93 6.77
N ILE A 8 16.96 -6.12 6.63
CA ILE A 8 15.89 -6.34 5.65
C ILE A 8 14.72 -5.39 5.91
N GLY A 9 14.22 -5.33 7.15
CA GLY A 9 13.15 -4.42 7.53
C GLY A 9 13.48 -2.95 7.23
N PHE A 10 14.70 -2.52 7.55
CA PHE A 10 15.16 -1.17 7.25
C PHE A 10 15.16 -0.86 5.75
N TYR A 11 15.74 -1.73 4.91
CA TYR A 11 15.76 -1.51 3.47
C TYR A 11 14.36 -1.58 2.85
N CYS A 12 13.51 -2.46 3.33
CA CYS A 12 12.10 -2.52 2.90
C CYS A 12 11.36 -1.24 3.28
N GLY A 13 11.53 -0.73 4.50
CA GLY A 13 10.93 0.54 4.92
C GLY A 13 11.42 1.73 4.08
N VAL A 14 12.73 1.81 3.79
CA VAL A 14 13.29 2.83 2.90
C VAL A 14 12.72 2.71 1.48
N ALA A 15 12.61 1.49 0.95
CA ALA A 15 12.04 1.26 -0.37
C ALA A 15 10.55 1.66 -0.43
N ALA A 16 9.73 1.21 0.55
CA ALA A 16 8.33 1.59 0.65
C ALA A 16 8.16 3.11 0.72
N PHE A 17 8.93 3.78 1.57
CA PHE A 17 8.92 5.24 1.67
C PHE A 17 9.29 5.92 0.36
N SER A 18 10.35 5.46 -0.32
CA SER A 18 10.81 6.03 -1.59
C SER A 18 9.76 5.91 -2.69
N PHE A 19 9.12 4.74 -2.82
CA PHE A 19 8.05 4.53 -3.78
C PHE A 19 6.78 5.34 -3.42
N THR A 20 6.46 5.47 -2.13
CA THR A 20 5.35 6.32 -1.69
C THR A 20 5.62 7.79 -2.03
N LEU A 21 6.84 8.28 -1.85
CA LEU A 21 7.21 9.63 -2.24
C LEU A 21 7.11 9.84 -3.75
N ALA A 22 7.60 8.86 -4.54
CA ALA A 22 7.47 8.90 -5.99
C ALA A 22 5.99 8.89 -6.43
N TYR A 23 5.15 8.07 -5.78
CA TYR A 23 3.70 8.07 -6.02
C TYR A 23 3.09 9.45 -5.78
N VAL A 24 3.40 10.09 -4.64
CA VAL A 24 2.86 11.43 -4.33
C VAL A 24 3.25 12.46 -5.40
N ILE A 25 4.49 12.43 -5.86
CA ILE A 25 4.97 13.33 -6.92
C ILE A 25 4.18 13.11 -8.21
N ILE A 26 4.02 11.86 -8.63
CA ILE A 26 3.29 11.51 -9.86
C ILE A 26 1.81 11.84 -9.73
N GLN A 27 1.20 11.60 -8.57
CA GLN A 27 -0.19 11.96 -8.31
C GLN A 27 -0.41 13.48 -8.46
N ILE A 28 0.52 14.29 -7.96
CA ILE A 28 0.46 15.76 -8.15
C ILE A 28 0.56 16.12 -9.63
N LEU A 29 1.51 15.53 -10.37
CA LEU A 29 1.69 15.79 -11.80
C LEU A 29 0.46 15.34 -12.62
N GLN A 30 -0.19 14.24 -12.25
CA GLN A 30 -1.44 13.77 -12.85
C GLN A 30 -2.58 14.77 -12.62
N VAL A 31 -2.79 15.19 -11.37
CA VAL A 31 -3.84 16.17 -11.03
C VAL A 31 -3.62 17.50 -11.74
N MET A 32 -2.36 17.90 -11.95
CA MET A 32 -2.01 19.11 -12.72
C MET A 32 -2.16 18.92 -14.23
N GLY A 33 -2.47 17.72 -14.72
CA GLY A 33 -2.60 17.43 -16.15
C GLY A 33 -1.29 17.49 -16.92
N ILE A 34 -0.12 17.37 -16.23
CA ILE A 34 1.21 17.45 -16.84
C ILE A 34 1.54 16.14 -17.55
N ILE A 35 1.12 15.01 -16.99
CA ILE A 35 1.35 13.68 -17.58
C ILE A 35 0.08 13.27 -18.31
N PRO A 36 0.13 13.06 -19.66
CA PRO A 36 -1.04 12.68 -20.42
C PRO A 36 -1.35 11.19 -20.26
N TYR A 37 -2.63 10.84 -20.43
CA TYR A 37 -3.07 9.46 -20.56
C TYR A 37 -2.39 8.78 -21.78
N PRO A 38 -1.96 7.51 -21.70
CA PRO A 38 -2.12 6.58 -20.59
C PRO A 38 -0.95 6.57 -19.58
N PHE A 39 0.05 7.42 -19.75
CA PHE A 39 1.27 7.39 -18.95
C PHE A 39 1.02 7.76 -17.49
N ASP A 40 0.08 8.63 -17.22
CA ASP A 40 -0.34 9.01 -15.88
C ASP A 40 -0.86 7.81 -15.08
N GLU A 41 -1.81 7.06 -15.65
CA GLU A 41 -2.36 5.86 -15.02
C GLU A 41 -1.31 4.74 -14.90
N ILE A 42 -0.50 4.52 -15.94
CA ILE A 42 0.59 3.51 -15.92
C ILE A 42 1.58 3.78 -14.78
N LEU A 43 1.98 5.03 -14.61
CA LEU A 43 2.93 5.41 -13.56
C LEU A 43 2.31 5.29 -12.16
N ILE A 44 1.06 5.73 -11.96
CA ILE A 44 0.33 5.61 -10.70
C ILE A 44 0.24 4.14 -10.28
N TYR A 45 -0.32 3.28 -11.12
CA TYR A 45 -0.48 1.87 -10.78
C TYR A 45 0.85 1.12 -10.68
N GLY A 46 1.80 1.41 -11.58
CA GLY A 46 3.12 0.77 -11.57
C GLY A 46 3.93 1.07 -10.32
N ILE A 47 3.98 2.32 -9.87
CA ILE A 47 4.68 2.70 -8.66
C ILE A 47 3.95 2.21 -7.41
N SER A 48 2.62 2.24 -7.41
CA SER A 48 1.83 1.67 -6.32
C SER A 48 2.12 0.19 -6.11
N LEU A 49 2.27 -0.60 -7.17
CA LEU A 49 2.69 -2.00 -7.07
C LEU A 49 4.09 -2.17 -6.43
N CYS A 50 5.00 -1.24 -6.68
CA CYS A 50 6.33 -1.27 -6.08
C CYS A 50 6.31 -1.02 -4.56
N ILE A 51 5.26 -0.41 -4.00
CA ILE A 51 5.10 -0.20 -2.55
C ILE A 51 4.71 -1.50 -1.84
N VAL A 52 3.91 -2.33 -2.49
CA VAL A 52 3.23 -3.49 -1.86
C VAL A 52 4.21 -4.47 -1.24
N ILE A 53 5.18 -4.95 -2.01
CA ILE A 53 6.12 -5.98 -1.55
C ILE A 53 7.00 -5.47 -0.40
N PRO A 54 7.66 -4.30 -0.51
CA PRO A 54 8.42 -3.74 0.60
C PRO A 54 7.60 -3.55 1.87
N PHE A 55 6.35 -3.07 1.78
CA PHE A 55 5.49 -2.90 2.93
C PHE A 55 5.18 -4.23 3.65
N VAL A 56 4.83 -5.28 2.92
CA VAL A 56 4.58 -6.60 3.52
C VAL A 56 5.84 -7.18 4.16
N LEU A 57 7.00 -7.04 3.51
CA LEU A 57 8.28 -7.51 4.04
C LEU A 57 8.72 -6.71 5.28
N GLU A 58 8.43 -5.42 5.34
CA GLU A 58 8.64 -4.59 6.53
C GLU A 58 7.79 -5.09 7.71
N MET A 59 6.49 -5.36 7.48
CA MET A 59 5.59 -5.93 8.51
C MET A 59 6.02 -7.33 8.94
N LEU A 60 6.52 -8.14 8.02
CA LEU A 60 7.12 -9.45 8.34
C LEU A 60 8.37 -9.29 9.22
N ALA A 61 9.27 -8.38 8.88
CA ALA A 61 10.46 -8.10 9.68
C ALA A 61 10.08 -7.58 11.07
N LEU A 62 9.08 -6.67 11.16
CA LEU A 62 8.54 -6.19 12.42
C LEU A 62 8.03 -7.37 13.28
N HIS A 63 7.30 -8.31 12.69
CA HIS A 63 6.81 -9.49 13.40
C HIS A 63 7.96 -10.33 13.97
N TYR A 64 9.01 -10.55 13.22
CA TYR A 64 10.17 -11.35 13.67
C TYR A 64 10.95 -10.70 14.80
N VAL A 65 11.07 -9.37 14.84
CA VAL A 65 11.81 -8.65 15.89
C VAL A 65 10.96 -8.31 17.10
N THR A 66 9.65 -8.50 17.03
CA THR A 66 8.74 -8.18 18.14
C THR A 66 8.86 -9.18 19.27
N ALA A 67 8.92 -8.68 20.52
CA ALA A 67 8.95 -9.50 21.73
C ALA A 67 7.69 -10.35 21.92
N GLY A 68 7.81 -11.51 22.60
CA GLY A 68 6.76 -12.51 22.74
C GLY A 68 5.39 -11.98 23.20
N GLU A 69 5.37 -11.10 24.19
CA GLU A 69 4.15 -10.50 24.72
C GLU A 69 3.36 -9.67 23.68
N LYS A 70 4.04 -9.16 22.68
CA LYS A 70 3.45 -8.33 21.62
C LYS A 70 3.29 -9.05 20.29
N LYS A 71 3.65 -10.34 20.23
CA LYS A 71 3.59 -11.18 19.02
C LYS A 71 2.20 -11.21 18.39
N PHE A 72 1.14 -11.27 19.20
CA PHE A 72 -0.24 -11.25 18.71
C PHE A 72 -0.50 -10.01 17.85
N TRP A 73 -0.07 -8.85 18.30
CA TRP A 73 -0.31 -7.58 17.61
C TRP A 73 0.47 -7.47 16.29
N SER A 74 1.76 -7.83 16.31
CA SER A 74 2.55 -7.84 15.07
C SER A 74 2.11 -8.95 14.10
N HIS A 75 1.56 -10.06 14.59
CA HIS A 75 0.99 -11.09 13.74
C HIS A 75 -0.28 -10.59 13.04
N GLY A 76 -1.19 -9.94 13.77
CA GLY A 76 -2.36 -9.30 13.20
C GLY A 76 -2.02 -8.24 12.16
N ALA A 77 -1.00 -7.40 12.44
CA ALA A 77 -0.50 -6.42 11.49
C ALA A 77 -0.01 -7.09 10.19
N LEU A 78 0.72 -8.19 10.29
CA LEU A 78 1.18 -8.96 9.12
C LEU A 78 0.01 -9.56 8.33
N ILE A 79 -0.99 -10.15 8.99
CA ILE A 79 -2.16 -10.72 8.32
C ILE A 79 -2.89 -9.64 7.51
N PHE A 80 -3.18 -8.49 8.11
CA PHE A 80 -3.87 -7.41 7.42
C PHE A 80 -3.02 -6.80 6.30
N SER A 81 -1.69 -6.75 6.43
CA SER A 81 -0.82 -6.28 5.34
C SER A 81 -0.82 -7.26 4.15
N ILE A 82 -0.96 -8.56 4.39
CA ILE A 82 -1.12 -9.55 3.32
C ILE A 82 -2.47 -9.36 2.62
N LEU A 83 -3.56 -9.16 3.37
CA LEU A 83 -4.87 -8.88 2.78
C LEU A 83 -4.84 -7.60 1.92
N TYR A 84 -4.27 -6.52 2.44
CA TYR A 84 -4.01 -5.31 1.66
C TYR A 84 -3.30 -5.63 0.35
N SER A 85 -2.20 -6.39 0.41
CA SER A 85 -1.40 -6.71 -0.77
C SER A 85 -2.18 -7.47 -1.84
N VAL A 86 -3.08 -8.37 -1.44
CA VAL A 86 -3.91 -9.15 -2.38
C VAL A 86 -4.86 -8.23 -3.14
N PHE A 87 -5.63 -7.41 -2.43
CA PHE A 87 -6.63 -6.54 -3.05
C PHE A 87 -6.00 -5.48 -3.95
N VAL A 88 -4.97 -4.80 -3.46
CA VAL A 88 -4.29 -3.74 -4.20
C VAL A 88 -3.52 -4.29 -5.41
N THR A 89 -2.84 -5.42 -5.27
CA THR A 89 -2.15 -6.04 -6.41
C THR A 89 -3.15 -6.49 -7.47
N ALA A 90 -4.25 -7.15 -7.07
CA ALA A 90 -5.29 -7.58 -8.01
C ALA A 90 -5.87 -6.39 -8.78
N ASN A 91 -6.19 -5.29 -8.07
CA ASN A 91 -6.69 -4.08 -8.69
C ASN A 91 -5.69 -3.52 -9.73
N TYR A 92 -4.48 -3.19 -9.30
CA TYR A 92 -3.53 -2.50 -10.17
C TYR A 92 -3.05 -3.36 -11.35
N VAL A 93 -2.94 -4.67 -11.16
CA VAL A 93 -2.65 -5.58 -12.29
C VAL A 93 -3.78 -5.57 -13.31
N VAL A 94 -5.05 -5.57 -12.90
CA VAL A 94 -6.19 -5.47 -13.81
C VAL A 94 -6.19 -4.13 -14.55
N GLN A 95 -5.91 -3.01 -13.85
CA GLN A 95 -5.82 -1.71 -14.51
C GLN A 95 -4.72 -1.70 -15.59
N LEU A 96 -3.52 -2.17 -15.26
CA LEU A 96 -2.37 -2.16 -16.18
C LEU A 96 -2.50 -3.17 -17.32
N ALA A 97 -2.96 -4.39 -17.04
CA ALA A 97 -2.94 -5.49 -17.99
C ALA A 97 -4.23 -5.60 -18.82
N THR A 98 -5.34 -5.05 -18.35
CA THR A 98 -6.64 -5.17 -19.01
C THR A 98 -7.25 -3.83 -19.34
N VAL A 99 -7.48 -2.97 -18.33
CA VAL A 99 -8.25 -1.75 -18.50
C VAL A 99 -7.57 -0.77 -19.46
N ILE A 100 -6.33 -0.39 -19.19
CA ILE A 100 -5.59 0.55 -20.04
C ILE A 100 -5.45 0.04 -21.49
N PRO A 101 -5.02 -1.22 -21.74
CA PRO A 101 -4.95 -1.74 -23.10
C PRO A 101 -6.28 -1.77 -23.84
N MET A 102 -7.38 -2.10 -23.17
CA MET A 102 -8.70 -2.13 -23.82
C MET A 102 -9.23 -0.73 -24.11
N LYS A 103 -9.03 0.24 -23.22
CA LYS A 103 -9.34 1.66 -23.49
C LYS A 103 -8.60 2.17 -24.73
N LEU A 104 -7.31 1.84 -24.86
CA LEU A 104 -6.51 2.23 -26.04
C LEU A 104 -6.99 1.61 -27.34
N LYS A 105 -7.68 0.47 -27.27
CA LYS A 105 -8.34 -0.17 -28.44
C LYS A 105 -9.73 0.35 -28.73
N GLY A 106 -10.24 1.30 -27.94
CA GLY A 106 -11.61 1.84 -28.09
C GLY A 106 -12.71 0.95 -27.50
N GLN A 107 -12.38 -0.02 -26.64
CA GLN A 107 -13.31 -0.98 -26.05
C GLN A 107 -13.66 -0.61 -24.58
N ALA A 108 -13.75 0.67 -24.27
CA ALA A 108 -13.99 1.14 -22.89
C ALA A 108 -15.32 0.64 -22.29
N GLU A 109 -16.39 0.58 -23.09
CA GLU A 109 -17.71 0.14 -22.61
C GLU A 109 -17.72 -1.31 -22.12
N GLU A 110 -16.91 -2.18 -22.73
CA GLU A 110 -16.86 -3.61 -22.38
C GLU A 110 -16.23 -3.85 -21.01
N ILE A 111 -15.40 -2.91 -20.52
CA ILE A 111 -14.59 -3.04 -19.31
C ILE A 111 -14.96 -2.05 -18.22
N ARG A 112 -16.06 -1.32 -18.37
CA ARG A 112 -16.48 -0.28 -17.43
C ARG A 112 -16.55 -0.74 -15.96
N ILE A 113 -16.95 -1.98 -15.72
CA ILE A 113 -17.02 -2.56 -14.37
C ILE A 113 -15.62 -2.81 -13.77
N LEU A 114 -14.60 -2.93 -14.61
CA LEU A 114 -13.21 -3.18 -14.19
C LEU A 114 -12.43 -1.89 -13.97
N GLU A 115 -12.92 -0.75 -14.46
CA GLU A 115 -12.24 0.53 -14.27
C GLU A 115 -12.23 0.95 -12.81
N GLN A 116 -11.15 1.56 -12.36
CA GLN A 116 -11.06 2.15 -11.03
C GLN A 116 -11.71 3.54 -11.01
N THR A 117 -13.02 3.55 -11.11
CA THR A 117 -13.86 4.76 -11.05
C THR A 117 -14.84 4.67 -9.90
N PRO A 118 -15.30 5.78 -9.30
CA PRO A 118 -16.28 5.75 -8.22
C PRO A 118 -17.49 4.87 -8.55
N HIS A 119 -17.86 4.00 -7.57
CA HIS A 119 -18.95 3.03 -7.69
C HIS A 119 -18.68 1.84 -8.63
N SER A 120 -17.42 1.56 -8.96
CA SER A 120 -17.03 0.33 -9.66
C SER A 120 -16.53 -0.74 -8.69
N LEU A 121 -16.55 -2.01 -9.12
CA LEU A 121 -16.06 -3.12 -8.31
C LEU A 121 -14.58 -2.95 -7.90
N PHE A 122 -13.74 -2.46 -8.81
CA PHE A 122 -12.31 -2.29 -8.53
C PHE A 122 -12.00 -1.05 -7.69
N TRP A 123 -12.86 -0.04 -7.71
CA TRP A 123 -12.82 1.05 -6.73
C TRP A 123 -13.08 0.53 -5.31
N ASP A 124 -14.11 -0.33 -5.15
CA ASP A 124 -14.43 -0.92 -3.86
C ASP A 124 -13.32 -1.87 -3.37
N PHE A 125 -12.67 -2.60 -4.27
CA PHE A 125 -11.52 -3.43 -3.95
C PHE A 125 -10.31 -2.61 -3.51
N ASP A 126 -10.06 -1.48 -4.13
CA ASP A 126 -9.00 -0.55 -3.73
C ASP A 126 -9.27 0.01 -2.33
N ALA A 127 -10.48 0.51 -2.10
CA ALA A 127 -10.91 1.00 -0.79
C ALA A 127 -10.78 -0.09 0.28
N LEU A 128 -11.21 -1.33 0.02
CA LEU A 128 -11.06 -2.45 0.93
C LEU A 128 -9.59 -2.77 1.21
N GLY A 129 -8.75 -2.70 0.21
CA GLY A 129 -7.29 -2.84 0.37
C GLY A 129 -6.75 -1.79 1.35
N TYR A 130 -7.08 -0.53 1.17
CA TYR A 130 -6.63 0.54 2.08
C TYR A 130 -7.21 0.41 3.50
N ILE A 131 -8.45 -0.07 3.66
CA ILE A 131 -9.00 -0.41 4.97
C ILE A 131 -8.13 -1.47 5.66
N PHE A 132 -7.71 -2.52 4.96
CA PHE A 132 -6.79 -3.52 5.51
C PHE A 132 -5.42 -2.94 5.86
N MET A 133 -4.89 -2.02 5.06
CA MET A 133 -3.65 -1.32 5.39
C MET A 133 -3.81 -0.50 6.70
N GLY A 134 -4.90 0.23 6.84
CA GLY A 134 -5.24 0.95 8.08
C GLY A 134 -5.33 0.02 9.29
N LEU A 135 -6.00 -1.13 9.15
CA LEU A 135 -6.07 -2.15 10.19
C LEU A 135 -4.69 -2.75 10.52
N ALA A 136 -3.84 -2.99 9.53
CA ALA A 136 -2.47 -3.44 9.75
C ALA A 136 -1.68 -2.44 10.61
N MET A 137 -1.78 -1.15 10.31
CA MET A 137 -1.13 -0.09 11.09
C MET A 137 -1.70 0.03 12.50
N LEU A 138 -3.03 -0.06 12.68
CA LEU A 138 -3.66 -0.07 14.00
C LEU A 138 -3.19 -1.25 14.85
N MET A 139 -3.13 -2.44 14.27
CA MET A 139 -2.62 -3.63 14.95
C MET A 139 -1.14 -3.52 15.29
N ALA A 140 -0.34 -2.79 14.53
CA ALA A 140 1.07 -2.56 14.84
C ALA A 140 1.29 -1.56 15.99
N LEU A 141 0.33 -0.69 16.32
CA LEU A 141 0.49 0.35 17.35
C LEU A 141 0.99 -0.16 18.72
N PRO A 142 0.49 -1.28 19.28
CA PRO A 142 0.93 -1.77 20.58
C PRO A 142 2.39 -2.27 20.58
N VAL A 143 2.96 -2.57 19.41
CA VAL A 143 4.33 -3.03 19.27
C VAL A 143 5.32 -1.94 19.71
N PHE A 144 5.04 -0.70 19.34
CA PHE A 144 5.90 0.46 19.59
C PHE A 144 5.68 1.08 20.96
N ARG A 145 6.73 1.67 21.52
CA ARG A 145 6.67 2.41 22.80
C ARG A 145 5.97 3.76 22.61
N LYS A 146 5.41 4.29 23.73
CA LYS A 146 4.76 5.62 23.74
C LYS A 146 5.75 6.78 23.92
N GLN A 147 7.06 6.53 23.87
CA GLN A 147 8.12 7.48 24.16
C GLN A 147 9.21 7.47 23.09
N GLY A 148 10.00 8.53 23.02
CA GLY A 148 11.11 8.64 22.09
C GLY A 148 10.66 8.65 20.63
N PHE A 149 11.49 8.12 19.75
CA PHE A 149 11.23 8.05 18.30
C PHE A 149 10.01 7.18 17.97
N GLU A 150 9.80 6.10 18.69
CA GLU A 150 8.66 5.18 18.48
C GLU A 150 7.30 5.86 18.67
N LYS A 151 7.21 6.94 19.46
CA LYS A 151 6.00 7.77 19.57
C LYS A 151 5.60 8.35 18.21
N TRP A 152 6.56 8.81 17.43
CA TRP A 152 6.29 9.39 16.12
C TRP A 152 5.83 8.32 15.12
N VAL A 153 6.42 7.13 15.15
CA VAL A 153 5.95 5.98 14.36
C VAL A 153 4.49 5.66 14.71
N ARG A 154 4.13 5.63 16.00
CA ARG A 154 2.75 5.42 16.43
C ARG A 154 1.80 6.49 15.91
N LEU A 155 2.19 7.75 15.99
CA LEU A 155 1.36 8.86 15.51
C LEU A 155 1.18 8.81 14.00
N SER A 156 2.21 8.47 13.24
CA SER A 156 2.13 8.31 11.78
C SER A 156 1.20 7.16 11.40
N PHE A 157 1.29 6.02 12.08
CA PHE A 157 0.40 4.88 11.85
C PHE A 157 -1.06 5.20 12.19
N LEU A 158 -1.28 5.91 13.30
CA LEU A 158 -2.62 6.33 13.70
C LEU A 158 -3.21 7.35 12.71
N ALA A 159 -2.40 8.31 12.27
CA ALA A 159 -2.82 9.30 11.28
C ALA A 159 -3.16 8.62 9.93
N ASN A 160 -2.33 7.69 9.47
CA ASN A 160 -2.60 6.94 8.24
C ASN A 160 -3.90 6.14 8.36
N ALA A 161 -4.09 5.38 9.44
CA ALA A 161 -5.31 4.61 9.67
C ALA A 161 -6.58 5.47 9.80
N GLY A 162 -6.44 6.74 10.19
CA GLY A 162 -7.57 7.67 10.29
C GLY A 162 -7.92 8.39 8.98
N ILE A 163 -7.02 8.34 8.00
CA ILE A 163 -7.20 8.96 6.67
C ILE A 163 -7.68 7.92 5.65
N THR A 164 -7.42 6.64 5.88
CA THR A 164 -7.94 5.55 5.05
C THR A 164 -9.46 5.50 5.10
N PRO A 165 -10.13 5.34 3.96
CA PRO A 165 -11.59 5.36 3.85
C PRO A 165 -12.28 4.31 4.70
#